data_964bf6cdd55da212c9f3f61052ec4ae2
#
_entry.id   964bf6cdd55da212c9f3f61052ec4ae2
#
_cell.length_a   1.000
_cell.length_b   1.000
_cell.length_c   1.000
_cell.angle_alpha   90.00
_cell.angle_beta   90.00
_cell.angle_gamma   90.00
#
_symmetry.space_group_name_H-M   'P 1'
#
loop_
_entity.id
_entity.type
_entity.pdbx_description
1 polymer ?
#
loop_
_entity_poly.entity_id
_entity_poly.type
_entity_poly.pdbx_seq_one_letter_code
_entity_poly.pdbx_strand_id
1 'polypeptide(L)'
;MRVYLFIAAVAGGATFLLTPLIRHLAIEIGAVGKVRARDVHTIPTPRMGGLAMMLGFAVAMLFASHIPFVSGLFQNNHQAWVVLAGAVAICLLGMADDLWDLDWMLKMAGQLLIAVFVAWGGLQIISLPIGSLFAASPTLSIAITAFLIVVSINAVNFVDGLDGLASGIVAIGGIAFAIYSYIIARNSPSYASMATLIDVAMVGICVGFILHNWHPAKLFMGDSGSMLLGYLITCASIIMTGRLDPASIHTSIYLPVFMPILLPVLVLFLPVLDMCMAI
;
A
#
# COMPACT_ATOMS: atom_id res chain seq x y z
N MET A 1 -6.17 -20.26 0.47
CA MET A 1 -6.56 -19.36 1.56
C MET A 1 -5.71 -19.49 2.82
N ARG A 2 -5.50 -20.72 3.37
CA ARG A 2 -4.72 -20.91 4.63
C ARG A 2 -3.33 -20.26 4.61
N VAL A 3 -2.58 -20.42 3.51
CA VAL A 3 -1.23 -19.82 3.36
C VAL A 3 -1.29 -18.28 3.42
N TYR A 4 -2.25 -17.67 2.75
CA TYR A 4 -2.41 -16.21 2.77
C TYR A 4 -2.77 -15.68 4.16
N LEU A 5 -3.68 -16.37 4.88
CA LEU A 5 -4.00 -16.02 6.27
C LEU A 5 -2.79 -16.15 7.19
N PHE A 6 -1.94 -17.15 6.97
CA PHE A 6 -0.70 -17.33 7.72
C PHE A 6 0.29 -16.20 7.44
N ILE A 7 0.42 -15.76 6.17
CA ILE A 7 1.26 -14.61 5.81
C ILE A 7 0.73 -13.32 6.45
N ALA A 8 -0.59 -13.10 6.45
CA ALA A 8 -1.20 -11.97 7.15
C ALA A 8 -0.89 -11.99 8.66
N ALA A 9 -0.95 -13.17 9.29
CA ALA A 9 -0.62 -13.34 10.70
C ALA A 9 0.88 -13.06 10.98
N VAL A 10 1.77 -13.49 10.09
CA VAL A 10 3.22 -13.18 10.18
C VAL A 10 3.45 -11.68 10.05
N ALA A 11 2.83 -11.02 9.05
CA ALA A 11 2.94 -9.57 8.84
C ALA A 11 2.43 -8.79 10.07
N GLY A 12 1.24 -9.15 10.55
CA GLY A 12 0.62 -8.49 11.71
C GLY A 12 1.39 -8.74 13.01
N GLY A 13 1.81 -9.98 13.25
CA GLY A 13 2.61 -10.34 14.42
C GLY A 13 3.97 -9.63 14.45
N ALA A 14 4.67 -9.59 13.30
CA ALA A 14 5.93 -8.85 13.18
C ALA A 14 5.73 -7.35 13.43
N THR A 15 4.72 -6.74 12.82
CA THR A 15 4.40 -5.33 13.02
C THR A 15 4.05 -5.05 14.49
N PHE A 16 3.18 -5.87 15.10
CA PHE A 16 2.79 -5.73 16.50
C PHE A 16 3.99 -5.76 17.44
N LEU A 17 4.91 -6.71 17.25
CA LEU A 17 6.10 -6.87 18.09
C LEU A 17 7.14 -5.77 17.87
N LEU A 18 7.28 -5.27 16.62
CA LEU A 18 8.23 -4.22 16.27
C LEU A 18 7.75 -2.83 16.67
N THR A 19 6.43 -2.59 16.71
CA THR A 19 5.87 -1.26 17.01
C THR A 19 6.36 -0.67 18.34
N PRO A 20 6.42 -1.40 19.48
CA PRO A 20 6.97 -0.84 20.72
C PRO A 20 8.46 -0.48 20.63
N LEU A 21 9.25 -1.27 19.87
CA LEU A 21 10.67 -1.01 19.66
C LEU A 21 10.88 0.26 18.84
N ILE A 22 10.11 0.41 17.74
CA ILE A 22 10.15 1.61 16.90
C ILE A 22 9.66 2.83 17.66
N ARG A 23 8.64 2.69 18.52
CA ARG A 23 8.21 3.78 19.42
C ARG A 23 9.36 4.27 20.31
N HIS A 24 10.11 3.36 20.88
CA HIS A 24 11.26 3.71 21.74
C HIS A 24 12.34 4.44 20.94
N LEU A 25 12.68 3.90 19.78
CA LEU A 25 13.61 4.52 18.85
C LEU A 25 13.15 5.93 18.43
N ALA A 26 11.87 6.11 18.08
CA ALA A 26 11.31 7.40 17.67
C ALA A 26 11.42 8.46 18.78
N ILE A 27 11.27 8.05 20.05
CA ILE A 27 11.45 8.95 21.19
C ILE A 27 12.93 9.33 21.35
N GLU A 28 13.86 8.37 21.23
CA GLU A 28 15.31 8.60 21.37
C GLU A 28 15.86 9.54 20.29
N ILE A 29 15.43 9.39 19.05
CA ILE A 29 15.88 10.25 17.94
C ILE A 29 15.09 11.55 17.83
N GLY A 30 14.08 11.77 18.68
CA GLY A 30 13.30 13.00 18.71
C GLY A 30 12.26 13.12 17.57
N ALA A 31 11.85 12.00 16.95
CA ALA A 31 10.77 11.96 15.95
C ALA A 31 9.40 12.12 16.60
N VAL A 32 9.21 13.22 17.32
CA VAL A 32 8.00 13.54 18.09
C VAL A 32 7.36 14.79 17.49
N GLY A 33 6.12 14.67 17.03
CA GLY A 33 5.39 15.78 16.46
C GLY A 33 5.19 16.94 17.45
N LYS A 34 5.45 18.18 17.00
CA LYS A 34 5.11 19.37 17.78
C LYS A 34 3.58 19.46 17.89
N VAL A 35 3.05 19.57 19.10
CA VAL A 35 1.62 19.79 19.33
C VAL A 35 1.24 21.17 18.77
N ARG A 36 0.36 21.22 17.79
CA ARG A 36 -0.17 22.45 17.20
C ARG A 36 -1.53 22.76 17.85
N ALA A 37 -1.93 24.03 17.89
CA ALA A 37 -3.18 24.48 18.52
C ALA A 37 -4.46 23.82 17.94
N ARG A 38 -4.36 23.26 16.74
CA ARG A 38 -5.45 22.54 16.04
C ARG A 38 -5.43 21.02 16.27
N ASP A 39 -4.41 20.49 16.96
CA ASP A 39 -4.26 19.04 17.16
C ASP A 39 -5.20 18.58 18.28
N VAL A 40 -5.84 17.44 18.08
CA VAL A 40 -6.72 16.79 19.06
C VAL A 40 -5.93 16.26 20.26
N HIS A 41 -4.64 15.95 20.04
CA HIS A 41 -3.74 15.43 21.08
C HIS A 41 -3.06 16.54 21.86
N THR A 42 -3.13 16.43 23.18
CA THR A 42 -2.43 17.33 24.12
C THR A 42 -1.03 16.85 24.50
N ILE A 43 -0.72 15.57 24.22
CA ILE A 43 0.56 14.93 24.53
C ILE A 43 1.33 14.72 23.22
N PRO A 44 2.62 15.11 23.16
CA PRO A 44 3.45 14.85 22.00
C PRO A 44 3.55 13.34 21.73
N THR A 45 3.01 12.88 20.62
CA THR A 45 3.01 11.45 20.24
C THR A 45 4.10 11.21 19.19
N PRO A 46 4.94 10.15 19.37
CA PRO A 46 5.97 9.82 18.38
C PRO A 46 5.35 9.46 17.04
N ARG A 47 6.06 9.79 15.95
CA ARG A 47 5.76 9.41 14.57
C ARG A 47 6.79 8.38 14.14
N MET A 48 6.63 7.64 13.09
CA MET A 48 7.47 6.57 12.53
C MET A 48 6.85 5.17 12.65
N GLY A 49 5.54 5.07 12.91
CA GLY A 49 4.85 3.77 12.92
C GLY A 49 4.97 3.03 11.58
N GLY A 50 5.11 3.77 10.48
CA GLY A 50 5.35 3.23 9.15
C GLY A 50 6.60 2.37 9.03
N LEU A 51 7.66 2.66 9.79
CA LEU A 51 8.85 1.80 9.82
C LEU A 51 8.54 0.39 10.37
N ALA A 52 7.74 0.29 11.45
CA ALA A 52 7.31 -1.00 11.98
C ALA A 52 6.45 -1.76 10.97
N MET A 53 5.55 -1.06 10.26
CA MET A 53 4.70 -1.62 9.22
C MET A 53 5.53 -2.10 8.03
N MET A 54 6.49 -1.31 7.56
CA MET A 54 7.39 -1.69 6.47
C MET A 54 8.23 -2.92 6.82
N LEU A 55 8.80 -2.97 8.01
CA LEU A 55 9.55 -4.14 8.48
C LEU A 55 8.66 -5.38 8.58
N GLY A 56 7.43 -5.23 9.09
CA GLY A 56 6.44 -6.31 9.11
C GLY A 56 6.08 -6.81 7.71
N PHE A 57 5.91 -5.90 6.76
CA PHE A 57 5.69 -6.23 5.35
C PHE A 57 6.90 -6.96 4.75
N ALA A 58 8.11 -6.46 4.97
CA ALA A 58 9.34 -7.08 4.48
C ALA A 58 9.53 -8.49 5.05
N VAL A 59 9.30 -8.69 6.35
CA VAL A 59 9.35 -10.02 6.99
C VAL A 59 8.34 -10.96 6.34
N ALA A 60 7.10 -10.50 6.10
CA ALA A 60 6.08 -11.31 5.46
C ALA A 60 6.44 -11.68 4.02
N MET A 61 6.99 -10.74 3.23
CA MET A 61 7.44 -11.00 1.85
C MET A 61 8.61 -11.97 1.81
N LEU A 62 9.63 -11.78 2.67
CA LEU A 62 10.78 -12.69 2.78
C LEU A 62 10.33 -14.07 3.23
N PHE A 63 9.43 -14.16 4.19
CA PHE A 63 8.88 -15.43 4.63
C PHE A 63 8.09 -16.12 3.52
N ALA A 64 7.24 -15.37 2.79
CA ALA A 64 6.46 -15.87 1.66
C ALA A 64 7.36 -16.44 0.54
N SER A 65 8.54 -15.87 0.29
CA SER A 65 9.47 -16.34 -0.74
C SER A 65 9.97 -17.78 -0.50
N HIS A 66 9.90 -18.27 0.75
CA HIS A 66 10.30 -19.64 1.13
C HIS A 66 9.11 -20.61 1.15
N ILE A 67 7.87 -20.15 1.03
CA ILE A 67 6.69 -21.03 1.04
C ILE A 67 6.47 -21.60 -0.37
N PRO A 68 6.48 -22.92 -0.59
CA PRO A 68 6.39 -23.53 -1.92
C PRO A 68 5.19 -23.05 -2.76
N PHE A 69 4.06 -22.77 -2.11
CA PHE A 69 2.83 -22.33 -2.78
C PHE A 69 2.97 -20.95 -3.46
N VAL A 70 3.74 -20.03 -2.89
CA VAL A 70 3.90 -18.64 -3.39
C VAL A 70 5.33 -18.32 -3.83
N SER A 71 6.32 -19.19 -3.57
CA SER A 71 7.73 -18.98 -3.94
C SER A 71 7.94 -18.74 -5.43
N GLY A 72 7.12 -19.35 -6.28
CA GLY A 72 7.15 -19.13 -7.73
C GLY A 72 6.87 -17.67 -8.15
N LEU A 73 6.17 -16.88 -7.31
CA LEU A 73 5.96 -15.45 -7.56
C LEU A 73 7.25 -14.64 -7.44
N PHE A 74 8.23 -15.13 -6.69
CA PHE A 74 9.52 -14.48 -6.46
C PHE A 74 10.61 -14.96 -7.42
N GLN A 75 10.51 -16.19 -7.90
CA GLN A 75 11.51 -16.81 -8.77
C GLN A 75 11.28 -16.47 -10.25
N ASN A 76 10.03 -16.46 -10.68
CA ASN A 76 9.67 -16.30 -12.08
C ASN A 76 9.47 -14.84 -12.51
N ASN A 77 9.41 -13.91 -11.56
CA ASN A 77 9.16 -12.51 -11.85
C ASN A 77 9.83 -11.58 -10.84
N HIS A 78 10.53 -10.57 -11.33
CA HIS A 78 11.17 -9.57 -10.48
C HIS A 78 10.16 -8.61 -9.81
N GLN A 79 8.88 -8.63 -10.18
CA GLN A 79 7.85 -7.72 -9.66
C GLN A 79 7.76 -7.73 -8.12
N ALA A 80 7.88 -8.91 -7.48
CA ALA A 80 7.87 -9.01 -6.02
C ALA A 80 8.96 -8.17 -5.37
N TRP A 81 10.16 -8.24 -5.92
CA TRP A 81 11.33 -7.50 -5.42
C TRP A 81 11.26 -6.01 -5.74
N VAL A 82 10.71 -5.66 -6.91
CA VAL A 82 10.46 -4.27 -7.29
C VAL A 82 9.44 -3.62 -6.34
N VAL A 83 8.36 -4.33 -6.01
CA VAL A 83 7.37 -3.85 -5.02
C VAL A 83 8.01 -3.68 -3.65
N LEU A 84 8.82 -4.63 -3.20
CA LEU A 84 9.51 -4.53 -1.92
C LEU A 84 10.51 -3.37 -1.90
N ALA A 85 11.29 -3.21 -2.97
CA ALA A 85 12.25 -2.10 -3.08
C ALA A 85 11.54 -0.73 -3.09
N GLY A 86 10.43 -0.61 -3.82
CA GLY A 86 9.59 0.58 -3.82
C GLY A 86 8.98 0.87 -2.44
N ALA A 87 8.52 -0.16 -1.73
CA ALA A 87 7.99 -0.03 -0.36
C ALA A 87 9.04 0.50 0.61
N VAL A 88 10.28 -0.02 0.53
CA VAL A 88 11.40 0.48 1.31
C VAL A 88 11.71 1.94 0.96
N ALA A 89 11.80 2.26 -0.32
CA ALA A 89 12.13 3.61 -0.78
C ALA A 89 11.07 4.64 -0.35
N ILE A 90 9.78 4.30 -0.49
CA ILE A 90 8.67 5.17 -0.08
C ILE A 90 8.63 5.35 1.45
N CYS A 91 8.87 4.28 2.21
CA CYS A 91 8.95 4.36 3.67
C CYS A 91 10.13 5.25 4.12
N LEU A 92 11.30 5.12 3.48
CA LEU A 92 12.46 5.97 3.78
C LEU A 92 12.20 7.44 3.44
N LEU A 93 11.53 7.72 2.32
CA LEU A 93 11.12 9.09 1.96
C LEU A 93 10.16 9.65 3.01
N GLY A 94 9.16 8.89 3.43
CA GLY A 94 8.22 9.31 4.48
C GLY A 94 8.89 9.47 5.85
N MET A 95 9.87 8.62 6.18
CA MET A 95 10.68 8.81 7.39
C MET A 95 11.50 10.09 7.34
N ALA A 96 12.07 10.41 6.19
CA ALA A 96 12.79 11.67 6.01
C ALA A 96 11.85 12.87 6.21
N ASP A 97 10.60 12.75 5.75
CA ASP A 97 9.58 13.78 5.98
C ASP A 97 9.16 13.86 7.45
N ASP A 98 8.93 12.74 8.11
CA ASP A 98 8.59 12.66 9.54
C ASP A 98 9.68 13.30 10.44
N LEU A 99 10.97 13.22 10.02
CA LEU A 99 12.11 13.75 10.78
C LEU A 99 12.46 15.20 10.45
N TRP A 100 12.40 15.57 9.17
CA TRP A 100 12.95 16.85 8.68
C TRP A 100 11.93 17.83 8.14
N ASP A 101 10.64 17.45 8.09
CA ASP A 101 9.53 18.27 7.57
C ASP A 101 9.87 18.79 6.16
N LEU A 102 10.01 17.84 5.21
CA LEU A 102 10.49 18.11 3.85
C LEU A 102 9.58 19.10 3.11
N ASP A 103 10.18 19.90 2.25
CA ASP A 103 9.42 20.75 1.34
C ASP A 103 8.53 19.88 0.42
N TRP A 104 7.30 20.35 0.17
CA TRP A 104 6.30 19.62 -0.61
C TRP A 104 6.78 19.25 -2.02
N MET A 105 7.60 20.10 -2.67
CA MET A 105 8.17 19.80 -3.98
C MET A 105 9.17 18.65 -3.94
N LEU A 106 10.02 18.61 -2.90
CA LEU A 106 10.99 17.54 -2.71
C LEU A 106 10.30 16.21 -2.43
N LYS A 107 9.24 16.22 -1.59
CA LYS A 107 8.40 15.07 -1.28
C LYS A 107 7.73 14.54 -2.54
N MET A 108 7.06 15.40 -3.32
CA MET A 108 6.42 15.03 -4.59
C MET A 108 7.42 14.50 -5.63
N ALA A 109 8.58 15.12 -5.77
CA ALA A 109 9.64 14.66 -6.68
C ALA A 109 10.14 13.27 -6.28
N GLY A 110 10.36 13.02 -4.99
CA GLY A 110 10.76 11.71 -4.46
C GLY A 110 9.70 10.63 -4.73
N GLN A 111 8.44 10.92 -4.46
CA GLN A 111 7.32 10.01 -4.77
C GLN A 111 7.25 9.68 -6.27
N LEU A 112 7.38 10.70 -7.14
CA LEU A 112 7.34 10.52 -8.58
C LEU A 112 8.52 9.68 -9.09
N LEU A 113 9.72 9.92 -8.59
CA LEU A 113 10.91 9.13 -8.97
C LEU A 113 10.77 7.68 -8.58
N ILE A 114 10.28 7.39 -7.36
CA ILE A 114 10.04 6.02 -6.89
C ILE A 114 8.94 5.36 -7.72
N ALA A 115 7.84 6.07 -8.02
CA ALA A 115 6.74 5.57 -8.81
C ALA A 115 7.18 5.23 -10.25
N VAL A 116 7.99 6.08 -10.88
CA VAL A 116 8.58 5.82 -12.21
C VAL A 116 9.54 4.62 -12.16
N PHE A 117 10.38 4.52 -11.14
CA PHE A 117 11.29 3.38 -10.93
C PHE A 117 10.50 2.06 -10.86
N VAL A 118 9.42 2.02 -10.09
CA VAL A 118 8.57 0.84 -9.91
C VAL A 118 7.84 0.51 -11.21
N ALA A 119 7.31 1.51 -11.91
CA ALA A 119 6.67 1.34 -13.20
C ALA A 119 7.66 0.81 -14.26
N TRP A 120 8.86 1.33 -14.29
CA TRP A 120 9.93 0.84 -15.18
C TRP A 120 10.39 -0.57 -14.82
N GLY A 121 10.35 -0.94 -13.54
CA GLY A 121 10.61 -2.28 -13.04
C GLY A 121 9.56 -3.33 -13.42
N GLY A 122 8.57 -2.97 -14.27
CA GLY A 122 7.58 -3.88 -14.83
C GLY A 122 6.22 -3.88 -14.10
N LEU A 123 6.01 -2.97 -13.15
CA LEU A 123 4.70 -2.77 -12.53
C LEU A 123 3.94 -1.70 -13.32
N GLN A 124 3.31 -2.09 -14.42
CA GLN A 124 2.63 -1.16 -15.33
C GLN A 124 1.18 -1.55 -15.58
N ILE A 125 0.32 -0.56 -15.76
CA ILE A 125 -1.00 -0.76 -16.34
C ILE A 125 -0.83 -0.97 -17.84
N ILE A 126 -1.04 -2.20 -18.29
CA ILE A 126 -0.84 -2.59 -19.70
C ILE A 126 -2.07 -2.26 -20.54
N SER A 127 -3.27 -2.36 -19.97
CA SER A 127 -4.53 -2.12 -20.66
C SER A 127 -5.49 -1.31 -19.79
N LEU A 128 -6.12 -0.32 -20.40
CA LEU A 128 -7.23 0.41 -19.79
C LEU A 128 -8.53 -0.05 -20.45
N PRO A 129 -9.54 -0.46 -19.71
CA PRO A 129 -10.83 -0.88 -20.25
C PRO A 129 -11.70 0.34 -20.63
N ILE A 130 -11.17 1.22 -21.50
CA ILE A 130 -11.89 2.39 -22.01
C ILE A 130 -12.28 2.10 -23.47
N GLY A 131 -13.57 1.81 -23.69
CA GLY A 131 -14.09 1.49 -25.03
C GLY A 131 -13.57 0.14 -25.55
N SER A 132 -13.08 0.12 -26.78
CA SER A 132 -12.31 -1.00 -27.31
C SER A 132 -10.92 -0.96 -26.69
N LEU A 133 -10.54 -1.96 -25.91
CA LEU A 133 -9.27 -2.17 -25.21
C LEU A 133 -8.11 -1.35 -25.78
N PHE A 134 -7.78 -0.27 -25.10
CA PHE A 134 -6.66 0.59 -25.45
C PHE A 134 -5.39 0.01 -24.84
N ALA A 135 -4.56 -0.60 -25.67
CA ALA A 135 -3.19 -0.93 -25.27
C ALA A 135 -2.39 0.38 -25.18
N ALA A 136 -2.05 0.81 -23.98
CA ALA A 136 -1.27 2.03 -23.81
C ALA A 136 0.15 1.84 -24.39
N SER A 137 0.71 2.90 -24.99
CA SER A 137 2.13 2.88 -25.31
C SER A 137 2.95 2.71 -24.02
N PRO A 138 4.14 2.10 -24.06
CA PRO A 138 4.95 1.89 -22.85
C PRO A 138 5.16 3.17 -22.03
N THR A 139 5.40 4.29 -22.71
CA THR A 139 5.59 5.60 -22.05
C THR A 139 4.32 6.07 -21.35
N LEU A 140 3.17 5.93 -21.99
CA LEU A 140 1.88 6.31 -21.40
C LEU A 140 1.52 5.41 -20.22
N SER A 141 1.81 4.10 -20.34
CA SER A 141 1.62 3.13 -19.27
C SER A 141 2.43 3.51 -18.01
N ILE A 142 3.70 3.86 -18.17
CA ILE A 142 4.56 4.34 -17.08
C ILE A 142 3.99 5.61 -16.45
N ALA A 143 3.59 6.58 -17.29
CA ALA A 143 3.07 7.86 -16.82
C ALA A 143 1.77 7.69 -16.02
N ILE A 144 0.82 6.89 -16.51
CA ILE A 144 -0.44 6.61 -15.81
C ILE A 144 -0.18 5.85 -14.51
N THR A 145 0.70 4.85 -14.54
CA THR A 145 1.07 4.07 -13.35
C THR A 145 1.69 4.97 -12.29
N ALA A 146 2.66 5.80 -12.66
CA ALA A 146 3.30 6.73 -11.74
C ALA A 146 2.30 7.74 -11.16
N PHE A 147 1.41 8.28 -11.98
CA PHE A 147 0.36 9.19 -11.55
C PHE A 147 -0.57 8.53 -10.51
N LEU A 148 -1.04 7.31 -10.76
CA LEU A 148 -1.92 6.59 -9.83
C LEU A 148 -1.24 6.29 -8.51
N ILE A 149 0.05 5.89 -8.54
CA ILE A 149 0.83 5.66 -7.31
C ILE A 149 0.91 6.95 -6.50
N VAL A 150 1.29 8.06 -7.12
CA VAL A 150 1.43 9.36 -6.42
C VAL A 150 0.11 9.85 -5.87
N VAL A 151 -0.99 9.78 -6.64
CA VAL A 151 -2.33 10.17 -6.17
C VAL A 151 -2.75 9.34 -4.97
N SER A 152 -2.58 8.02 -5.02
CA SER A 152 -2.97 7.12 -3.93
C SER A 152 -2.14 7.34 -2.66
N ILE A 153 -0.84 7.56 -2.81
CA ILE A 153 0.05 7.90 -1.69
C ILE A 153 -0.47 9.16 -0.98
N ASN A 154 -0.74 10.22 -1.72
CA ASN A 154 -1.18 11.48 -1.13
C ASN A 154 -2.61 11.39 -0.60
N ALA A 155 -3.49 10.62 -1.22
CA ALA A 155 -4.85 10.39 -0.72
C ALA A 155 -4.86 9.70 0.64
N VAL A 156 -4.06 8.63 0.82
CA VAL A 156 -3.96 7.95 2.13
C VAL A 156 -3.27 8.83 3.16
N ASN A 157 -2.23 9.56 2.75
CA ASN A 157 -1.53 10.50 3.63
C ASN A 157 -2.46 11.61 4.15
N PHE A 158 -3.38 12.10 3.32
CA PHE A 158 -4.34 13.12 3.73
C PHE A 158 -5.33 12.62 4.79
N VAL A 159 -5.71 11.35 4.76
CA VAL A 159 -6.65 10.72 5.72
C VAL A 159 -5.98 10.38 7.04
N ASP A 160 -4.65 10.31 7.10
CA ASP A 160 -3.89 9.98 8.32
C ASP A 160 -3.87 11.16 9.32
N GLY A 161 -5.04 11.70 9.61
CA GLY A 161 -5.23 12.79 10.58
C GLY A 161 -5.87 12.38 11.90
N LEU A 162 -6.39 11.15 12.01
CA LEU A 162 -7.08 10.63 13.19
C LEU A 162 -6.57 9.25 13.57
N ASP A 163 -6.56 8.98 14.89
CA ASP A 163 -6.13 7.70 15.46
C ASP A 163 -6.85 6.51 14.83
N GLY A 164 -6.08 5.57 14.26
CA GLY A 164 -6.59 4.34 13.67
C GLY A 164 -7.35 4.49 12.35
N LEU A 165 -7.63 5.71 11.88
CA LEU A 165 -8.49 5.93 10.72
C LEU A 165 -7.86 5.39 9.43
N ALA A 166 -6.66 5.83 9.08
CA ALA A 166 -6.01 5.42 7.84
C ALA A 166 -5.75 3.91 7.82
N SER A 167 -5.18 3.35 8.89
CA SER A 167 -4.95 1.91 9.01
C SER A 167 -6.25 1.11 8.99
N GLY A 168 -7.33 1.62 9.59
CA GLY A 168 -8.65 0.99 9.59
C GLY A 168 -9.30 0.95 8.21
N ILE A 169 -9.34 2.09 7.50
CA ILE A 169 -9.91 2.17 6.14
C ILE A 169 -9.14 1.25 5.18
N VAL A 170 -7.80 1.32 5.22
CA VAL A 170 -6.97 0.49 4.34
C VAL A 170 -7.09 -1.00 4.69
N ALA A 171 -7.24 -1.36 5.98
CA ALA A 171 -7.47 -2.75 6.38
C ALA A 171 -8.80 -3.29 5.82
N ILE A 172 -9.89 -2.52 5.94
CA ILE A 172 -11.22 -2.93 5.43
C ILE A 172 -11.20 -3.06 3.92
N GLY A 173 -10.67 -2.04 3.21
CA GLY A 173 -10.52 -2.07 1.76
C GLY A 173 -9.60 -3.20 1.28
N GLY A 174 -8.48 -3.40 1.98
CA GLY A 174 -7.53 -4.47 1.71
C GLY A 174 -8.13 -5.87 1.88
N ILE A 175 -8.99 -6.09 2.89
CA ILE A 175 -9.72 -7.36 3.07
C ILE A 175 -10.64 -7.60 1.87
N ALA A 176 -11.42 -6.60 1.47
CA ALA A 176 -12.32 -6.73 0.32
C ALA A 176 -11.54 -7.04 -0.97
N PHE A 177 -10.42 -6.36 -1.17
CA PHE A 177 -9.57 -6.56 -2.34
C PHE A 177 -8.83 -7.90 -2.31
N ALA A 178 -8.36 -8.35 -1.13
CA ALA A 178 -7.76 -9.67 -0.95
C ALA A 178 -8.73 -10.80 -1.28
N ILE A 179 -10.00 -10.70 -0.85
CA ILE A 179 -11.03 -11.68 -1.18
C ILE A 179 -11.28 -11.69 -2.69
N TYR A 180 -11.42 -10.51 -3.29
CA TYR A 180 -11.65 -10.37 -4.72
C TYR A 180 -10.49 -10.93 -5.56
N SER A 181 -9.25 -10.52 -5.27
CA SER A 181 -8.06 -10.99 -5.98
C SER A 181 -7.84 -12.50 -5.81
N TYR A 182 -8.18 -13.06 -4.64
CA TYR A 182 -8.15 -14.50 -4.39
C TYR A 182 -9.19 -15.27 -5.22
N ILE A 183 -10.43 -14.77 -5.32
CA ILE A 183 -11.50 -15.41 -6.12
C ILE A 183 -11.08 -15.47 -7.60
N ILE A 184 -10.52 -14.38 -8.14
CA ILE A 184 -10.05 -14.36 -9.53
C ILE A 184 -8.87 -15.30 -9.72
N ALA A 185 -7.89 -15.30 -8.81
CA ALA A 185 -6.74 -16.19 -8.88
C ALA A 185 -7.13 -17.67 -8.85
N ARG A 186 -8.18 -18.00 -8.12
CA ARG A 186 -8.69 -19.39 -8.05
C ARG A 186 -9.18 -19.94 -9.39
N ASN A 187 -9.59 -19.07 -10.30
CA ASN A 187 -10.04 -19.43 -11.65
C ASN A 187 -8.90 -19.44 -12.68
N SER A 188 -7.68 -19.12 -12.28
CA SER A 188 -6.48 -19.10 -13.13
C SER A 188 -5.67 -20.40 -12.96
N PRO A 189 -4.88 -20.82 -13.96
CA PRO A 189 -4.03 -22.02 -13.88
C PRO A 189 -3.03 -21.99 -12.71
N SER A 190 -2.57 -20.79 -12.32
CA SER A 190 -1.75 -20.59 -11.12
C SER A 190 -2.61 -20.01 -10.02
N TYR A 191 -2.90 -20.80 -8.99
CA TYR A 191 -3.65 -20.37 -7.80
C TYR A 191 -2.93 -19.30 -6.96
N ALA A 192 -1.62 -19.12 -7.17
CA ALA A 192 -0.85 -18.11 -6.48
C ALA A 192 -1.01 -16.73 -7.14
N SER A 193 -1.33 -15.73 -6.34
CA SER A 193 -1.55 -14.35 -6.77
C SER A 193 -0.66 -13.38 -6.00
N MET A 194 0.12 -12.60 -6.73
CA MET A 194 0.95 -11.55 -6.13
C MET A 194 0.10 -10.42 -5.56
N ALA A 195 -1.00 -10.04 -6.23
CA ALA A 195 -1.94 -9.06 -5.69
C ALA A 195 -2.51 -9.52 -4.35
N THR A 196 -3.03 -10.76 -4.27
CA THR A 196 -3.54 -11.32 -3.02
C THR A 196 -2.47 -11.37 -1.92
N LEU A 197 -1.21 -11.68 -2.28
CA LEU A 197 -0.09 -11.70 -1.33
C LEU A 197 0.16 -10.31 -0.73
N ILE A 198 0.22 -9.28 -1.56
CA ILE A 198 0.41 -7.89 -1.11
C ILE A 198 -0.76 -7.45 -0.24
N ASP A 199 -2.00 -7.72 -0.67
CA ASP A 199 -3.20 -7.32 0.07
C ASP A 199 -3.25 -7.93 1.47
N VAL A 200 -3.02 -9.26 1.59
CA VAL A 200 -3.07 -9.92 2.90
C VAL A 200 -1.93 -9.49 3.80
N ALA A 201 -0.74 -9.24 3.25
CA ALA A 201 0.38 -8.70 4.02
C ALA A 201 0.07 -7.27 4.50
N MET A 202 -0.50 -6.43 3.62
CA MET A 202 -0.94 -5.07 3.95
C MET A 202 -2.03 -5.07 5.03
N VAL A 203 -3.03 -5.93 4.92
CA VAL A 203 -4.05 -6.10 5.98
C VAL A 203 -3.39 -6.53 7.29
N GLY A 204 -2.46 -7.48 7.23
CA GLY A 204 -1.72 -7.95 8.41
C GLY A 204 -1.00 -6.80 9.11
N ILE A 205 -0.20 -6.01 8.40
CA ILE A 205 0.52 -4.87 9.01
C ILE A 205 -0.44 -3.81 9.58
N CYS A 206 -1.56 -3.53 8.91
CA CYS A 206 -2.58 -2.62 9.42
C CYS A 206 -3.19 -3.12 10.74
N VAL A 207 -3.60 -4.40 10.79
CA VAL A 207 -4.17 -5.02 12.01
C VAL A 207 -3.15 -5.05 13.15
N GLY A 208 -1.89 -5.39 12.87
CA GLY A 208 -0.83 -5.37 13.88
C GLY A 208 -0.55 -3.97 14.42
N PHE A 209 -0.60 -2.96 13.55
CA PHE A 209 -0.33 -1.57 13.92
C PHE A 209 -1.49 -0.91 14.66
N ILE A 210 -2.76 -1.14 14.24
CA ILE A 210 -3.94 -0.48 14.81
C ILE A 210 -4.08 -0.71 16.32
N LEU A 211 -3.57 -1.82 16.85
CA LEU A 211 -3.58 -2.12 18.28
C LEU A 211 -2.72 -1.13 19.10
N HIS A 212 -1.77 -0.45 18.48
CA HIS A 212 -0.94 0.59 19.10
C HIS A 212 -1.35 2.01 18.69
N ASN A 213 -2.09 2.13 17.59
CA ASN A 213 -2.59 3.38 17.04
C ASN A 213 -4.07 3.64 17.39
N TRP A 214 -4.72 2.74 18.15
CA TRP A 214 -6.08 2.94 18.66
C TRP A 214 -6.12 4.07 19.67
N HIS A 215 -7.22 4.83 19.63
CA HIS A 215 -7.38 5.98 20.51
C HIS A 215 -7.36 5.61 22.02
N PRO A 216 -6.57 6.27 22.86
CA PRO A 216 -5.55 7.27 22.54
C PRO A 216 -4.27 6.63 21.95
N ALA A 217 -3.83 7.11 20.78
CA ALA A 217 -2.71 6.51 20.07
C ALA A 217 -1.39 6.63 20.84
N LYS A 218 -0.64 5.51 20.92
CA LYS A 218 0.69 5.45 21.54
C LYS A 218 1.82 5.77 20.55
N LEU A 219 1.54 5.64 19.26
CA LEU A 219 2.43 5.90 18.13
C LEU A 219 1.61 6.26 16.91
N PHE A 220 1.97 7.34 16.22
CA PHE A 220 1.37 7.69 14.95
C PHE A 220 2.05 6.93 13.80
N MET A 221 1.26 6.64 12.76
CA MET A 221 1.73 6.02 11.55
C MET A 221 2.81 6.89 10.88
N GLY A 222 2.57 8.19 10.80
CA GLY A 222 3.41 9.16 10.14
C GLY A 222 3.36 9.05 8.62
N ASP A 223 4.08 9.93 7.96
CA ASP A 223 4.18 9.94 6.51
C ASP A 223 4.84 8.66 5.97
N SER A 224 5.75 8.08 6.74
CA SER A 224 6.36 6.78 6.43
C SER A 224 5.34 5.65 6.27
N GLY A 225 4.27 5.64 7.07
CA GLY A 225 3.27 4.58 7.03
C GLY A 225 2.12 4.87 6.07
N SER A 226 1.58 6.08 6.07
CA SER A 226 0.48 6.46 5.19
C SER A 226 0.88 6.39 3.72
N MET A 227 2.10 6.86 3.37
CA MET A 227 2.66 6.74 2.02
C MET A 227 2.89 5.28 1.63
N LEU A 228 3.38 4.44 2.55
CA LEU A 228 3.54 3.00 2.33
C LEU A 228 2.21 2.32 1.99
N LEU A 229 1.15 2.60 2.74
CA LEU A 229 -0.16 2.01 2.50
C LEU A 229 -0.77 2.43 1.16
N GLY A 230 -0.68 3.73 0.81
CA GLY A 230 -1.12 4.23 -0.49
C GLY A 230 -0.37 3.59 -1.65
N TYR A 231 0.92 3.36 -1.49
CA TYR A 231 1.76 2.65 -2.43
C TYR A 231 1.33 1.18 -2.60
N LEU A 232 1.18 0.43 -1.50
CA LEU A 232 0.88 -1.01 -1.53
C LEU A 232 -0.48 -1.31 -2.14
N ILE A 233 -1.53 -0.54 -1.79
CA ILE A 233 -2.88 -0.75 -2.36
C ILE A 233 -2.88 -0.51 -3.86
N THR A 234 -2.11 0.46 -4.33
CA THR A 234 -1.99 0.74 -5.77
C THR A 234 -1.20 -0.34 -6.49
N CYS A 235 -0.10 -0.83 -5.91
CA CYS A 235 0.67 -1.93 -6.48
C CYS A 235 -0.20 -3.20 -6.64
N ALA A 236 -0.97 -3.57 -5.62
CA ALA A 236 -1.87 -4.72 -5.69
C ALA A 236 -2.91 -4.55 -6.79
N SER A 237 -3.47 -3.35 -6.94
CA SER A 237 -4.46 -3.02 -7.97
C SER A 237 -3.91 -3.12 -9.38
N ILE A 238 -2.70 -2.59 -9.61
CA ILE A 238 -2.03 -2.64 -10.93
C ILE A 238 -1.71 -4.08 -11.31
N ILE A 239 -1.19 -4.89 -10.38
CA ILE A 239 -0.88 -6.30 -10.62
C ILE A 239 -2.14 -7.07 -10.97
N MET A 240 -3.26 -6.74 -10.33
CA MET A 240 -4.54 -7.40 -10.59
C MET A 240 -5.08 -7.06 -11.97
N THR A 241 -4.98 -5.79 -12.39
CA THR A 241 -5.42 -5.34 -13.73
C THR A 241 -4.67 -6.07 -14.85
N GLY A 242 -3.37 -6.33 -14.67
CA GLY A 242 -2.55 -7.06 -15.65
C GLY A 242 -2.87 -8.55 -15.78
N ARG A 243 -3.69 -9.12 -14.89
CA ARG A 243 -4.13 -10.52 -14.94
C ARG A 243 -5.44 -10.75 -15.69
N LEU A 244 -6.14 -9.68 -16.03
CA LEU A 244 -7.39 -9.78 -16.76
C LEU A 244 -7.05 -9.95 -18.25
N ASP A 245 -7.39 -11.12 -18.81
CA ASP A 245 -7.20 -11.38 -20.23
C ASP A 245 -8.24 -10.57 -21.02
N PRO A 246 -7.77 -9.63 -21.88
CA PRO A 246 -8.67 -8.84 -22.71
C PRO A 246 -9.57 -9.68 -23.63
N ALA A 247 -9.10 -10.84 -24.07
CA ALA A 247 -9.83 -11.73 -24.96
C ALA A 247 -10.98 -12.49 -24.28
N SER A 248 -10.97 -12.60 -22.95
CA SER A 248 -12.01 -13.26 -22.17
C SER A 248 -13.20 -12.37 -21.82
N ILE A 249 -13.14 -11.08 -22.19
CA ILE A 249 -14.18 -10.09 -21.90
C ILE A 249 -15.29 -10.18 -22.95
N HIS A 250 -16.11 -11.21 -22.86
CA HIS A 250 -17.40 -11.21 -23.54
C HIS A 250 -18.35 -10.20 -22.89
N THR A 251 -19.14 -9.53 -23.70
CA THR A 251 -19.99 -8.35 -23.50
C THR A 251 -20.90 -8.28 -22.25
N SER A 252 -20.91 -9.29 -21.40
CA SER A 252 -21.72 -9.33 -20.17
C SER A 252 -20.96 -9.13 -18.86
N ILE A 253 -19.64 -8.88 -18.88
CA ILE A 253 -18.81 -8.87 -17.66
C ILE A 253 -17.90 -7.62 -17.63
N TYR A 254 -18.48 -6.42 -17.74
CA TYR A 254 -17.72 -5.18 -17.53
C TYR A 254 -17.31 -5.01 -16.06
N LEU A 255 -18.17 -5.42 -15.11
CA LEU A 255 -17.96 -5.20 -13.68
C LEU A 255 -16.67 -5.85 -13.15
N PRO A 256 -16.33 -7.12 -13.40
CA PRO A 256 -15.08 -7.72 -12.96
C PRO A 256 -13.82 -7.05 -13.52
N VAL A 257 -13.90 -6.46 -14.71
CA VAL A 257 -12.76 -5.78 -15.36
C VAL A 257 -12.46 -4.44 -14.71
N PHE A 258 -13.50 -3.71 -14.29
CA PHE A 258 -13.34 -2.43 -13.62
C PHE A 258 -13.07 -2.54 -12.12
N MET A 259 -13.43 -3.66 -11.48
CA MET A 259 -13.27 -3.84 -10.05
C MET A 259 -11.85 -3.62 -9.52
N PRO A 260 -10.76 -4.08 -10.18
CA PRO A 260 -9.40 -3.83 -9.69
C PRO A 260 -9.02 -2.35 -9.65
N ILE A 261 -9.65 -1.53 -10.48
CA ILE A 261 -9.45 -0.07 -10.51
C ILE A 261 -10.49 0.61 -9.61
N LEU A 262 -11.73 0.14 -9.66
CA LEU A 262 -12.85 0.75 -8.92
C LEU A 262 -12.70 0.58 -7.40
N LEU A 263 -12.24 -0.59 -6.93
CA LEU A 263 -12.11 -0.88 -5.51
C LEU A 263 -11.13 0.05 -4.80
N PRO A 264 -9.87 0.24 -5.26
CA PRO A 264 -8.98 1.24 -4.70
C PRO A 264 -9.53 2.66 -4.82
N VAL A 265 -10.17 2.99 -5.94
CA VAL A 265 -10.80 4.32 -6.12
C VAL A 265 -11.92 4.52 -5.10
N LEU A 266 -12.74 3.50 -4.81
CA LEU A 266 -13.78 3.57 -3.78
C LEU A 266 -13.19 3.69 -2.38
N VAL A 267 -12.13 2.92 -2.07
CA VAL A 267 -11.43 3.00 -0.77
C VAL A 267 -10.80 4.38 -0.61
N LEU A 268 -10.23 4.93 -1.68
CA LEU A 268 -9.60 6.24 -1.69
C LEU A 268 -10.57 7.39 -2.00
N PHE A 269 -11.84 7.09 -2.35
CA PHE A 269 -12.82 8.11 -2.75
C PHE A 269 -13.06 9.12 -1.65
N LEU A 270 -13.28 8.65 -0.43
CA LEU A 270 -13.46 9.52 0.73
C LEU A 270 -12.21 10.38 0.99
N PRO A 271 -10.99 9.81 1.07
CA PRO A 271 -9.74 10.55 1.13
C PRO A 271 -9.55 11.57 0.02
N VAL A 272 -9.80 11.17 -1.22
CA VAL A 272 -9.66 12.08 -2.37
C VAL A 272 -10.70 13.19 -2.32
N LEU A 273 -11.93 12.88 -1.93
CA LEU A 273 -13.00 13.87 -1.81
C LEU A 273 -12.67 14.89 -0.71
N ASP A 274 -12.20 14.46 0.45
CA ASP A 274 -11.76 15.35 1.53
C ASP A 274 -10.58 16.21 1.08
N MET A 275 -9.62 15.64 0.37
CA MET A 275 -8.50 16.39 -0.20
C MET A 275 -8.97 17.48 -1.19
N CYS A 276 -9.94 17.17 -2.07
CA CYS A 276 -10.49 18.12 -3.02
C CYS A 276 -11.35 19.22 -2.34
N MET A 277 -11.99 18.90 -1.22
CA MET A 277 -12.82 19.87 -0.48
C MET A 277 -12.00 20.75 0.47
N ALA A 278 -10.76 20.36 0.79
CA ALA A 278 -9.86 21.12 1.65
C ALA A 278 -9.06 22.21 0.89
N ILE A 279 -9.14 22.23 -0.46
CA ILE A 279 -8.55 23.24 -1.33
C ILE A 279 -9.59 24.36 -1.56
#